data_4cfad790f7f5da3dd7e41f463c0e5a68
#
_entry.id   4cfad790f7f5da3dd7e41f463c0e5a68
#
_cell.length_a   1.000
_cell.length_b   1.000
_cell.length_c   1.000
_cell.angle_alpha   90.00
_cell.angle_beta   90.00
_cell.angle_gamma   90.00
#
_symmetry.space_group_name_H-M   'P 1'
#
loop_
_entity.id
_entity.type
_entity.pdbx_description
1 polymer ?
#
loop_
_entity_poly.entity_id
_entity_poly.type
_entity_poly.pdbx_seq_one_letter_code
_entity_poly.pdbx_strand_id
1 'polypeptide(L)'
;TEDPTQWSDADGDGYGDNTEGTTPDDCPTVAGTSTLDRLGCLDTDSDGYSDPDSMWNAESGADAFIDDPTQWSDFDGDGYGDNYANDTWTDRNPSWPGEYRTDVVLQDACPTQEGTSWQNGLIGCPDQDGDGWYNLQDAFPNDPTQWSDTDGYGDNASGTDADQCPDVAGTSTADRLGCEDSDGDGYSDPDPNTNWLPANGADAFPSEPTQWADQDSDFYGDNPAGDRADACPTVRGTSTVDRLGCEDSDGDGISDETDTWTLAQGADACPLAYGTSTADRIGCADTDGDNYSDPTPDYGIEQGADAYPQDPTRWILEPKEDETFFASTNALIGTGVGLLLALVVIGLIMRRRGGKDTTEWTVPAGAGTGTPGFAAPVAMPDFGAQPVSQPAAHPAYAAPVAMPDFNAQPVVAQPDPARDYYNSLLAQGYPHDDAVRYTQQYFQQFQG
;
A
#
# COMPACT_ATOMS: atom_id res chain seq x y z
N THR A 1 -54.67 39.84 -49.23
CA THR A 1 -53.23 39.87 -49.52
C THR A 1 -52.92 41.12 -50.35
N GLU A 2 -52.03 41.98 -49.84
CA GLU A 2 -51.57 43.19 -50.57
C GLU A 2 -50.27 42.89 -51.38
N ASP A 3 -49.86 41.64 -51.43
CA ASP A 3 -48.64 41.21 -52.18
C ASP A 3 -49.14 40.85 -53.65
N PRO A 4 -48.73 41.60 -54.63
CA PRO A 4 -49.09 41.36 -56.01
C PRO A 4 -48.44 40.10 -56.61
N THR A 5 -47.50 39.51 -55.95
CA THR A 5 -46.81 38.28 -56.37
C THR A 5 -47.49 37.02 -55.83
N GLN A 6 -48.41 37.15 -54.83
CA GLN A 6 -49.16 36.08 -54.21
C GLN A 6 -50.66 36.22 -54.52
N TRP A 7 -51.30 35.17 -55.01
CA TRP A 7 -52.75 35.19 -55.43
C TRP A 7 -53.57 34.02 -54.86
N SER A 8 -52.94 33.08 -54.18
CA SER A 8 -53.57 31.94 -53.53
C SER A 8 -52.95 31.72 -52.17
N ASP A 9 -53.72 31.26 -51.23
CA ASP A 9 -53.40 30.89 -49.88
C ASP A 9 -54.43 29.78 -49.53
N ALA A 10 -54.01 28.53 -49.71
CA ALA A 10 -54.94 27.41 -49.72
C ALA A 10 -55.33 26.93 -48.33
N ASP A 11 -54.45 27.07 -47.37
CA ASP A 11 -54.65 26.66 -45.98
C ASP A 11 -54.95 27.83 -45.03
N GLY A 12 -54.73 29.08 -45.51
CA GLY A 12 -55.22 30.28 -44.83
C GLY A 12 -54.32 30.79 -43.73
N ASP A 13 -53.04 30.50 -43.75
CA ASP A 13 -52.11 30.91 -42.76
C ASP A 13 -51.46 32.29 -43.00
N GLY A 14 -51.61 32.82 -44.18
CA GLY A 14 -51.13 34.14 -44.55
C GLY A 14 -49.90 34.14 -45.45
N TYR A 15 -49.29 33.00 -45.72
CA TYR A 15 -48.29 32.81 -46.74
C TYR A 15 -48.90 32.41 -48.06
N GLY A 16 -48.24 32.66 -49.17
CA GLY A 16 -48.87 32.46 -50.49
C GLY A 16 -48.34 31.25 -51.23
N ASP A 17 -49.20 30.51 -51.93
CA ASP A 17 -48.89 29.25 -52.61
C ASP A 17 -47.95 29.43 -53.80
N ASN A 18 -47.67 30.68 -54.27
CA ASN A 18 -46.82 30.89 -55.43
C ASN A 18 -45.35 30.83 -55.04
N THR A 19 -44.68 29.74 -55.38
CA THR A 19 -43.29 29.48 -55.09
C THR A 19 -42.27 30.50 -55.68
N GLU A 20 -42.70 31.26 -56.69
CA GLU A 20 -41.95 32.35 -57.33
C GLU A 20 -42.33 33.76 -56.81
N GLY A 21 -43.26 33.82 -55.85
CA GLY A 21 -43.67 35.03 -55.16
C GLY A 21 -42.70 35.49 -54.08
N THR A 22 -43.01 36.68 -53.53
CA THR A 22 -42.36 37.16 -52.34
C THR A 22 -42.94 36.39 -51.14
N THR A 23 -42.09 35.82 -50.27
CA THR A 23 -42.56 35.00 -49.13
C THR A 23 -43.46 33.82 -49.55
N PRO A 24 -42.95 32.87 -50.35
CA PRO A 24 -43.71 31.70 -50.74
C PRO A 24 -43.96 30.80 -49.52
N ASP A 25 -45.08 30.13 -49.50
CA ASP A 25 -45.41 29.09 -48.56
C ASP A 25 -44.68 27.78 -48.95
N ASP A 26 -43.91 27.23 -48.06
CA ASP A 26 -43.19 25.95 -48.22
C ASP A 26 -44.14 24.76 -47.92
N CYS A 27 -45.28 25.00 -47.25
CA CYS A 27 -46.21 23.97 -46.79
C CYS A 27 -47.68 24.31 -47.26
N PRO A 28 -47.95 24.56 -48.52
CA PRO A 28 -49.21 25.22 -49.03
C PRO A 28 -50.53 24.44 -48.80
N THR A 29 -50.51 23.40 -47.99
CA THR A 29 -51.69 22.60 -47.62
C THR A 29 -51.83 22.34 -46.14
N VAL A 30 -50.88 22.85 -45.34
CA VAL A 30 -50.86 22.70 -43.91
C VAL A 30 -50.53 24.05 -43.27
N ALA A 31 -51.50 24.72 -42.74
CA ALA A 31 -51.35 26.03 -42.12
C ALA A 31 -50.32 26.01 -41.02
N GLY A 32 -49.32 26.92 -41.08
CA GLY A 32 -48.22 26.98 -40.12
C GLY A 32 -47.79 28.41 -39.83
N THR A 33 -46.82 28.52 -38.91
CA THR A 33 -46.29 29.78 -38.38
C THR A 33 -44.80 29.92 -38.48
N SER A 34 -44.11 28.92 -39.01
CA SER A 34 -42.65 28.92 -39.14
C SER A 34 -42.13 30.05 -40.03
N THR A 35 -40.99 30.62 -39.69
CA THR A 35 -40.43 31.84 -40.32
C THR A 35 -38.96 31.82 -40.57
N LEU A 36 -38.22 30.87 -39.99
CA LEU A 36 -36.74 30.88 -39.97
C LEU A 36 -36.10 29.87 -40.92
N ASP A 37 -36.69 28.69 -41.05
CA ASP A 37 -36.23 27.63 -41.96
C ASP A 37 -37.12 27.53 -43.20
N ARG A 38 -38.35 27.07 -43.06
CA ARG A 38 -39.42 27.04 -44.08
C ARG A 38 -40.52 27.99 -43.67
N LEU A 39 -41.06 28.73 -44.63
CA LEU A 39 -42.16 29.67 -44.38
C LEU A 39 -43.50 28.95 -44.42
N GLY A 40 -44.37 29.24 -43.43
CA GLY A 40 -45.79 28.77 -43.48
C GLY A 40 -45.94 27.29 -43.08
N CYS A 41 -44.93 26.64 -42.57
CA CYS A 41 -45.02 25.26 -42.11
C CYS A 41 -45.45 25.19 -40.63
N LEU A 42 -45.91 24.02 -40.22
CA LEU A 42 -46.26 23.78 -38.81
C LEU A 42 -45.09 24.08 -37.90
N ASP A 43 -45.34 24.82 -36.84
CA ASP A 43 -44.38 25.26 -35.82
C ASP A 43 -45.13 25.22 -34.48
N THR A 44 -44.96 24.15 -33.75
CA THR A 44 -45.79 23.80 -32.60
C THR A 44 -45.52 24.70 -31.39
N ASP A 45 -44.25 25.02 -31.11
CA ASP A 45 -43.87 25.82 -29.94
C ASP A 45 -43.63 27.30 -30.25
N SER A 46 -43.68 27.66 -31.54
CA SER A 46 -43.62 29.04 -32.02
C SER A 46 -42.23 29.68 -31.86
N ASP A 47 -41.16 28.91 -32.03
CA ASP A 47 -39.79 29.41 -32.02
C ASP A 47 -39.35 29.95 -33.41
N GLY A 48 -40.10 29.62 -34.45
CA GLY A 48 -39.91 30.04 -35.83
C GLY A 48 -39.33 28.96 -36.74
N TYR A 49 -38.90 27.82 -36.21
CA TYR A 49 -38.49 26.66 -37.00
C TYR A 49 -39.68 25.73 -37.23
N SER A 50 -39.65 25.02 -38.35
CA SER A 50 -40.78 24.14 -38.71
C SER A 50 -40.62 22.76 -38.08
N ASP A 51 -41.73 22.19 -37.61
CA ASP A 51 -41.81 20.80 -37.17
C ASP A 51 -41.32 19.86 -38.28
N PRO A 52 -40.69 18.71 -37.92
CA PRO A 52 -40.26 17.73 -38.90
C PRO A 52 -41.41 17.05 -39.62
N ASP A 53 -41.23 16.78 -40.92
CA ASP A 53 -42.17 16.02 -41.76
C ASP A 53 -41.45 14.88 -42.50
N SER A 54 -42.16 14.18 -43.39
CA SER A 54 -41.62 13.03 -44.13
C SER A 54 -40.49 13.37 -45.12
N MET A 55 -40.31 14.66 -45.47
CA MET A 55 -39.29 15.15 -46.41
C MET A 55 -38.32 16.15 -45.79
N TRP A 56 -38.64 16.65 -44.63
CA TRP A 56 -37.85 17.63 -43.88
C TRP A 56 -37.74 17.19 -42.43
N ASN A 57 -36.61 16.67 -42.07
CA ASN A 57 -36.32 16.18 -40.72
C ASN A 57 -35.25 17.04 -40.02
N ALA A 58 -34.94 16.78 -38.76
CA ALA A 58 -33.96 17.52 -37.99
C ALA A 58 -32.56 17.55 -38.68
N GLU A 59 -32.11 16.46 -39.31
CA GLU A 59 -30.87 16.42 -40.09
C GLU A 59 -30.90 17.37 -41.30
N SER A 60 -32.07 17.70 -41.80
CA SER A 60 -32.29 18.62 -42.93
C SER A 60 -32.46 20.07 -42.46
N GLY A 61 -32.65 20.31 -41.16
CA GLY A 61 -32.83 21.62 -40.54
C GLY A 61 -34.23 21.88 -39.97
N ALA A 62 -35.10 20.86 -39.86
CA ALA A 62 -36.36 20.96 -39.10
C ALA A 62 -36.04 21.09 -37.60
N ASP A 63 -37.00 21.63 -36.86
CA ASP A 63 -36.96 21.68 -35.43
C ASP A 63 -36.76 20.27 -34.81
N ALA A 64 -35.70 20.08 -34.06
CA ALA A 64 -35.43 18.84 -33.35
C ALA A 64 -36.21 18.73 -32.03
N PHE A 65 -36.73 19.85 -31.50
CA PHE A 65 -37.37 19.96 -30.19
C PHE A 65 -38.74 20.64 -30.25
N ILE A 66 -39.67 20.07 -30.95
CA ILE A 66 -40.98 20.62 -31.33
C ILE A 66 -41.87 21.17 -30.19
N ASP A 67 -41.50 20.94 -28.93
CA ASP A 67 -42.22 21.39 -27.74
C ASP A 67 -41.36 22.34 -26.88
N ASP A 68 -40.11 22.66 -27.29
CA ASP A 68 -39.19 23.53 -26.53
C ASP A 68 -38.75 24.76 -27.33
N PRO A 69 -39.43 25.91 -27.18
CA PRO A 69 -39.17 27.13 -27.97
C PRO A 69 -37.78 27.75 -27.69
N THR A 70 -36.94 27.11 -26.94
CA THR A 70 -35.56 27.55 -26.66
C THR A 70 -34.51 26.70 -27.38
N GLN A 71 -34.90 25.57 -27.98
CA GLN A 71 -34.05 24.63 -28.70
C GLN A 71 -34.66 24.28 -30.06
N TRP A 72 -33.88 24.18 -31.12
CA TRP A 72 -34.31 23.78 -32.46
C TRP A 72 -33.29 22.92 -33.21
N SER A 73 -32.06 22.84 -32.73
CA SER A 73 -31.02 22.00 -33.34
C SER A 73 -30.44 21.02 -32.34
N ASP A 74 -30.10 19.84 -32.87
CA ASP A 74 -29.42 18.77 -32.21
C ASP A 74 -28.39 18.22 -33.20
N PHE A 75 -27.19 18.75 -33.16
CA PHE A 75 -26.19 18.52 -34.20
C PHE A 75 -25.59 17.10 -34.15
N ASP A 76 -25.44 16.52 -32.98
CA ASP A 76 -24.90 15.19 -32.81
C ASP A 76 -25.97 14.10 -32.62
N GLY A 77 -27.21 14.47 -32.35
CA GLY A 77 -28.37 13.57 -32.35
C GLY A 77 -28.58 12.84 -31.02
N ASP A 78 -28.09 13.39 -29.90
CA ASP A 78 -28.22 12.75 -28.60
C ASP A 78 -29.48 13.12 -27.81
N GLY A 79 -30.24 14.08 -28.30
CA GLY A 79 -31.52 14.52 -27.73
C GLY A 79 -31.37 15.70 -26.77
N TYR A 80 -30.20 16.33 -26.69
CA TYR A 80 -29.99 17.60 -26.01
C TYR A 80 -29.77 18.72 -27.03
N GLY A 81 -30.28 19.91 -26.72
CA GLY A 81 -30.28 21.02 -27.69
C GLY A 81 -28.99 21.83 -27.65
N ASP A 82 -28.60 22.29 -28.85
CA ASP A 82 -27.34 23.00 -29.07
C ASP A 82 -27.32 24.44 -28.53
N ASN A 83 -28.49 25.08 -28.33
CA ASN A 83 -28.55 26.44 -27.85
C ASN A 83 -28.09 26.53 -26.39
N TYR A 84 -27.41 27.60 -26.05
CA TYR A 84 -26.72 27.74 -24.78
C TYR A 84 -27.00 29.08 -24.07
N ALA A 85 -27.04 29.04 -22.72
CA ALA A 85 -27.27 30.22 -21.90
C ALA A 85 -25.95 30.83 -21.33
N ASN A 86 -24.82 30.22 -21.53
CA ASN A 86 -23.53 30.71 -21.07
C ASN A 86 -22.81 31.45 -22.20
N ASP A 87 -22.74 32.77 -22.12
CA ASP A 87 -22.14 33.65 -23.12
C ASP A 87 -20.63 33.43 -23.31
N THR A 88 -19.96 32.77 -22.39
CA THR A 88 -18.54 32.46 -22.51
C THR A 88 -18.25 31.18 -23.32
N TRP A 89 -19.27 30.42 -23.73
CA TRP A 89 -19.04 29.17 -24.45
C TRP A 89 -18.53 29.39 -25.87
N THR A 90 -18.93 30.45 -26.52
CA THR A 90 -18.42 30.84 -27.85
C THR A 90 -16.92 31.13 -27.84
N ASP A 91 -16.35 31.52 -26.68
CA ASP A 91 -14.92 31.75 -26.56
C ASP A 91 -14.12 30.42 -26.57
N ARG A 92 -14.78 29.31 -26.18
CA ARG A 92 -14.18 27.98 -26.16
C ARG A 92 -14.19 27.30 -27.54
N ASN A 93 -15.25 27.47 -28.26
CA ASN A 93 -15.44 26.89 -29.59
C ASN A 93 -16.21 27.83 -30.52
N PRO A 94 -15.51 28.59 -31.37
CA PRO A 94 -16.19 29.49 -32.35
C PRO A 94 -17.02 28.76 -33.42
N SER A 95 -16.95 27.44 -33.46
CA SER A 95 -17.74 26.59 -34.38
C SER A 95 -18.89 25.88 -33.63
N TRP A 96 -19.30 26.41 -32.49
CA TRP A 96 -20.47 25.89 -31.76
C TRP A 96 -21.72 25.90 -32.63
N PRO A 97 -22.46 24.79 -32.73
CA PRO A 97 -23.60 24.69 -33.65
C PRO A 97 -24.83 25.51 -33.22
N GLY A 98 -25.01 25.70 -31.91
CA GLY A 98 -26.16 26.42 -31.37
C GLY A 98 -25.99 27.93 -31.23
N GLU A 99 -27.03 28.60 -30.77
CA GLU A 99 -27.07 30.04 -30.53
C GLU A 99 -27.15 30.40 -29.04
N TYR A 100 -26.64 31.59 -28.69
CA TYR A 100 -26.76 32.12 -27.35
C TYR A 100 -28.15 32.62 -27.03
N ARG A 101 -28.77 32.07 -26.01
CA ARG A 101 -30.09 32.47 -25.49
C ARG A 101 -30.11 32.51 -23.98
N THR A 102 -30.77 33.49 -23.39
CA THR A 102 -30.83 33.64 -21.93
C THR A 102 -31.88 32.75 -21.24
N ASP A 103 -32.74 32.12 -22.00
CA ASP A 103 -33.89 31.33 -21.57
C ASP A 103 -33.72 29.81 -21.70
N VAL A 104 -32.59 29.34 -22.19
CA VAL A 104 -32.28 27.92 -22.29
C VAL A 104 -32.11 27.28 -20.91
N VAL A 105 -32.76 26.14 -20.72
CA VAL A 105 -32.75 25.41 -19.42
C VAL A 105 -31.88 24.18 -19.48
N LEU A 106 -31.97 23.39 -20.55
CA LEU A 106 -31.20 22.16 -20.75
C LEU A 106 -30.37 22.32 -22.03
N GLN A 107 -29.16 22.80 -21.86
CA GLN A 107 -28.19 22.97 -22.94
C GLN A 107 -27.29 21.78 -23.08
N ASP A 108 -26.98 21.39 -24.29
CA ASP A 108 -25.92 20.44 -24.53
C ASP A 108 -24.54 21.07 -24.25
N ALA A 109 -23.75 20.42 -23.44
CA ALA A 109 -22.39 20.86 -23.13
C ALA A 109 -21.32 20.33 -24.10
N CYS A 110 -21.69 19.37 -24.93
CA CYS A 110 -20.83 18.71 -25.91
C CYS A 110 -21.46 18.57 -27.31
N PRO A 111 -22.06 19.62 -27.92
CA PRO A 111 -22.96 19.56 -29.08
C PRO A 111 -22.36 19.04 -30.40
N THR A 112 -21.26 18.36 -30.36
CA THR A 112 -20.59 17.70 -31.48
C THR A 112 -20.16 16.27 -31.14
N GLN A 113 -20.54 15.77 -29.97
CA GLN A 113 -20.17 14.45 -29.45
C GLN A 113 -21.36 13.87 -28.71
N GLU A 114 -22.08 12.97 -29.34
CA GLU A 114 -23.24 12.26 -28.76
C GLU A 114 -22.92 11.77 -27.34
N GLY A 115 -23.78 12.09 -26.36
CA GLY A 115 -23.59 11.73 -24.97
C GLY A 115 -24.85 11.64 -24.13
N THR A 116 -24.70 11.10 -22.93
CA THR A 116 -25.82 10.85 -22.02
C THR A 116 -25.60 11.43 -20.62
N SER A 117 -24.52 12.14 -20.41
CA SER A 117 -24.21 12.72 -19.10
C SER A 117 -25.26 13.78 -18.68
N TRP A 118 -25.51 13.88 -17.37
CA TRP A 118 -26.42 14.88 -16.80
C TRP A 118 -25.93 15.51 -15.49
N GLN A 119 -24.77 15.08 -14.99
CA GLN A 119 -24.22 15.56 -13.72
C GLN A 119 -23.38 16.83 -13.92
N ASN A 120 -23.23 17.59 -12.84
CA ASN A 120 -22.36 18.76 -12.76
C ASN A 120 -22.51 19.79 -13.89
N GLY A 121 -23.70 19.86 -14.54
CA GLY A 121 -23.97 20.81 -15.62
C GLY A 121 -23.27 20.51 -16.95
N LEU A 122 -22.73 19.32 -17.11
CA LEU A 122 -22.19 18.80 -18.37
C LEU A 122 -23.18 17.79 -18.97
N ILE A 123 -24.31 18.32 -19.43
CA ILE A 123 -25.37 17.55 -20.04
C ILE A 123 -24.98 17.24 -21.49
N GLY A 124 -25.35 16.07 -22.03
CA GLY A 124 -25.09 15.69 -23.42
C GLY A 124 -23.63 15.33 -23.73
N CYS A 125 -22.78 15.19 -22.76
CA CYS A 125 -21.40 14.74 -22.99
C CYS A 125 -21.28 13.21 -22.94
N PRO A 126 -20.25 12.63 -23.60
CA PRO A 126 -20.00 11.20 -23.56
C PRO A 126 -19.89 10.65 -22.13
N ASP A 127 -20.71 9.67 -21.83
CA ASP A 127 -20.82 8.97 -20.56
C ASP A 127 -20.83 7.46 -20.85
N GLN A 128 -19.73 6.79 -20.59
CA GLN A 128 -19.53 5.43 -21.08
C GLN A 128 -20.22 4.38 -20.24
N ASP A 129 -20.32 4.57 -18.94
CA ASP A 129 -20.91 3.60 -18.01
C ASP A 129 -22.33 3.98 -17.56
N GLY A 130 -22.78 5.20 -17.88
CA GLY A 130 -24.15 5.63 -17.68
C GLY A 130 -24.48 6.12 -16.28
N ASP A 131 -23.49 6.54 -15.51
CA ASP A 131 -23.72 7.09 -14.15
C ASP A 131 -24.09 8.57 -14.14
N GLY A 132 -23.95 9.21 -15.29
CA GLY A 132 -24.28 10.60 -15.52
C GLY A 132 -23.12 11.56 -15.49
N TRP A 133 -21.93 11.10 -15.16
CA TRP A 133 -20.72 11.91 -15.23
C TRP A 133 -20.09 11.83 -16.61
N TYR A 134 -19.58 12.96 -17.07
CA TYR A 134 -18.84 13.04 -18.32
C TYR A 134 -17.50 12.32 -18.20
N ASN A 135 -17.16 11.44 -19.16
CA ASN A 135 -15.95 10.61 -19.14
C ASN A 135 -14.64 11.35 -18.80
N LEU A 136 -14.50 12.65 -19.15
CA LEU A 136 -13.30 13.43 -18.83
C LEU A 136 -13.31 14.03 -17.40
N GLN A 137 -14.45 13.99 -16.73
CA GLN A 137 -14.60 14.41 -15.34
C GLN A 137 -14.90 13.25 -14.40
N ASP A 138 -15.09 12.09 -14.96
CA ASP A 138 -15.26 10.84 -14.25
C ASP A 138 -13.87 10.19 -14.05
N ALA A 139 -13.53 9.90 -12.81
CA ALA A 139 -12.30 9.21 -12.46
C ALA A 139 -12.38 7.72 -12.85
N PHE A 140 -13.59 7.15 -12.93
CA PHE A 140 -13.83 5.74 -13.21
C PHE A 140 -14.79 5.51 -14.39
N PRO A 141 -14.48 5.92 -15.64
CA PRO A 141 -15.40 5.92 -16.77
C PRO A 141 -15.93 4.56 -17.23
N ASN A 142 -15.75 3.53 -16.47
CA ASN A 142 -16.22 2.16 -16.71
C ASN A 142 -16.89 1.55 -15.48
N ASP A 143 -17.04 2.29 -14.39
CA ASP A 143 -17.69 1.84 -13.17
C ASP A 143 -18.82 2.81 -12.75
N PRO A 144 -20.09 2.49 -13.08
CA PRO A 144 -21.23 3.37 -12.81
C PRO A 144 -21.51 3.57 -11.32
N THR A 145 -20.66 3.10 -10.45
CA THR A 145 -20.81 3.26 -9.00
C THR A 145 -19.77 4.21 -8.41
N GLN A 146 -18.79 4.64 -9.22
CA GLN A 146 -17.71 5.53 -8.80
C GLN A 146 -17.47 6.62 -9.84
N TRP A 147 -17.22 7.85 -9.42
CA TRP A 147 -16.98 9.00 -10.29
C TRP A 147 -15.94 10.00 -9.78
N SER A 148 -15.53 9.91 -8.52
CA SER A 148 -14.48 10.73 -7.92
C SER A 148 -13.40 9.89 -7.30
N ASP A 149 -12.18 10.43 -7.28
CA ASP A 149 -10.99 9.73 -6.85
C ASP A 149 -9.94 10.71 -6.31
N THR A 150 -9.34 10.35 -5.20
CA THR A 150 -8.22 11.06 -4.61
C THR A 150 -6.89 10.30 -4.74
N ASP A 151 -6.92 8.96 -4.90
CA ASP A 151 -5.73 8.12 -4.85
C ASP A 151 -5.76 6.84 -5.72
N GLY A 152 -6.85 6.58 -6.41
CA GLY A 152 -7.06 5.40 -7.25
C GLY A 152 -8.18 4.49 -6.75
N TYR A 153 -8.79 4.82 -5.59
CA TYR A 153 -9.99 4.18 -5.06
C TYR A 153 -11.17 5.15 -5.09
N GLY A 154 -12.34 4.65 -5.41
CA GLY A 154 -13.51 5.51 -5.59
C GLY A 154 -14.09 6.06 -4.29
N ASP A 155 -14.27 7.38 -4.23
CA ASP A 155 -14.73 8.09 -3.02
C ASP A 155 -16.21 7.81 -2.65
N ASN A 156 -17.01 7.21 -3.54
CA ASN A 156 -18.38 6.83 -3.22
C ASN A 156 -18.41 5.58 -2.33
N ALA A 157 -18.66 5.75 -1.06
CA ALA A 157 -18.69 4.70 -0.04
C ALA A 157 -19.69 3.53 -0.33
N SER A 158 -20.58 3.70 -1.29
CA SER A 158 -21.55 2.66 -1.72
C SER A 158 -21.15 2.02 -3.04
N GLY A 159 -20.08 2.46 -3.67
CA GLY A 159 -19.57 1.95 -4.93
C GLY A 159 -18.72 0.68 -4.80
N THR A 160 -18.30 0.19 -5.94
CA THR A 160 -17.36 -0.93 -6.03
C THR A 160 -15.98 -0.49 -5.52
N ASP A 161 -15.31 -1.35 -4.77
CA ASP A 161 -13.96 -1.08 -4.22
C ASP A 161 -13.83 0.33 -3.61
N ALA A 162 -14.85 0.71 -2.82
CA ALA A 162 -14.97 2.03 -2.23
C ALA A 162 -13.78 2.35 -1.31
N ASP A 163 -13.24 3.54 -1.48
CA ASP A 163 -12.26 4.11 -0.57
C ASP A 163 -12.85 4.26 0.84
N GLN A 164 -12.13 3.77 1.82
CA GLN A 164 -12.52 3.89 3.23
C GLN A 164 -11.92 5.12 3.91
N CYS A 165 -11.07 5.85 3.21
CA CYS A 165 -10.43 7.08 3.63
C CYS A 165 -10.52 8.20 2.56
N PRO A 166 -11.70 8.54 2.02
CA PRO A 166 -11.86 9.35 0.80
C PRO A 166 -11.31 10.78 0.87
N ASP A 167 -10.95 11.25 2.05
CA ASP A 167 -10.37 12.58 2.27
C ASP A 167 -8.82 12.54 2.35
N VAL A 168 -8.21 11.35 2.31
CA VAL A 168 -6.77 11.15 2.53
C VAL A 168 -6.26 10.11 1.56
N ALA A 169 -5.43 10.53 0.60
CA ALA A 169 -4.83 9.60 -0.35
C ALA A 169 -4.01 8.51 0.33
N GLY A 170 -4.26 7.26 -0.02
CA GLY A 170 -3.60 6.10 0.56
C GLY A 170 -3.39 4.94 -0.41
N THR A 171 -2.70 3.90 0.05
CA THR A 171 -2.32 2.76 -0.78
C THR A 171 -2.67 1.42 -0.17
N SER A 172 -3.31 1.41 0.99
CA SER A 172 -3.68 0.17 1.69
C SER A 172 -4.69 -0.67 0.92
N THR A 173 -4.52 -1.99 0.99
CA THR A 173 -5.30 -2.96 0.19
C THR A 173 -5.75 -4.19 0.98
N ALA A 174 -5.17 -4.43 2.15
CA ALA A 174 -5.38 -5.68 2.88
C ALA A 174 -6.48 -5.60 3.94
N ASP A 175 -6.66 -4.44 4.56
CA ASP A 175 -7.64 -4.18 5.61
C ASP A 175 -8.68 -3.14 5.18
N ARG A 176 -8.30 -1.90 5.00
CA ARG A 176 -9.12 -0.80 4.49
C ARG A 176 -8.53 -0.33 3.16
N LEU A 177 -9.36 -0.23 2.14
CA LEU A 177 -8.93 0.27 0.83
C LEU A 177 -8.70 1.78 0.88
N GLY A 178 -7.65 2.27 0.18
CA GLY A 178 -7.41 3.70 -0.02
C GLY A 178 -6.95 4.47 1.21
N CYS A 179 -6.59 3.81 2.30
CA CYS A 179 -6.09 4.49 3.49
C CYS A 179 -4.56 4.60 3.48
N GLU A 180 -4.03 5.53 4.29
CA GLU A 180 -2.59 5.71 4.43
C GLU A 180 -1.92 4.39 4.81
N ASP A 181 -0.82 4.06 4.13
CA ASP A 181 0.01 2.87 4.29
C ASP A 181 1.45 3.31 4.07
N SER A 182 2.16 3.57 5.17
CA SER A 182 3.45 4.25 5.14
C SER A 182 4.60 3.39 4.64
N ASP A 183 4.53 2.06 4.82
CA ASP A 183 5.60 1.15 4.44
C ASP A 183 5.27 0.24 3.24
N GLY A 184 4.02 0.24 2.81
CA GLY A 184 3.57 -0.42 1.58
C GLY A 184 3.34 -1.92 1.73
N ASP A 185 2.99 -2.39 2.92
CA ASP A 185 2.68 -3.81 3.14
C ASP A 185 1.21 -4.16 2.86
N GLY A 186 0.39 -3.15 2.63
CA GLY A 186 -1.02 -3.25 2.30
C GLY A 186 -1.96 -3.04 3.49
N TYR A 187 -1.47 -2.99 4.71
CA TYR A 187 -2.27 -2.65 5.88
C TYR A 187 -2.25 -1.15 6.14
N SER A 188 -3.39 -0.62 6.57
CA SER A 188 -3.51 0.82 6.79
C SER A 188 -2.90 1.26 8.11
N ASP A 189 -2.24 2.40 8.08
CA ASP A 189 -1.69 3.06 9.27
C ASP A 189 -2.77 3.30 10.33
N PRO A 190 -2.42 3.40 11.60
CA PRO A 190 -3.35 3.78 12.65
C PRO A 190 -3.89 5.20 12.45
N ASP A 191 -5.21 5.35 12.52
CA ASP A 191 -5.88 6.64 12.50
C ASP A 191 -6.62 6.91 13.82
N PRO A 192 -6.02 7.70 14.71
CA PRO A 192 -6.64 8.05 16.00
C PRO A 192 -7.96 8.82 15.87
N ASN A 193 -8.17 9.58 14.76
CA ASN A 193 -9.38 10.37 14.57
C ASN A 193 -10.60 9.50 14.32
N THR A 194 -10.42 8.36 13.66
CA THR A 194 -11.47 7.38 13.41
C THR A 194 -11.45 6.21 14.41
N ASN A 195 -10.56 6.26 15.41
CA ASN A 195 -10.29 5.18 16.37
C ASN A 195 -9.86 3.88 15.68
N TRP A 196 -9.21 3.98 14.53
CA TRP A 196 -8.58 2.85 13.85
C TRP A 196 -7.18 2.67 14.41
N LEU A 197 -7.02 1.72 15.29
CA LEU A 197 -5.79 1.46 16.05
C LEU A 197 -5.37 0.00 15.88
N PRO A 198 -4.13 -0.41 16.22
CA PRO A 198 -3.69 -1.80 16.13
C PRO A 198 -4.64 -2.80 16.81
N ALA A 199 -5.21 -2.43 17.96
CA ALA A 199 -6.23 -3.23 18.62
C ALA A 199 -7.53 -3.44 17.82
N ASN A 200 -7.77 -2.63 16.79
CA ASN A 200 -8.92 -2.71 15.89
C ASN A 200 -8.54 -3.24 14.49
N GLY A 201 -7.28 -3.55 14.26
CA GLY A 201 -6.78 -4.12 13.02
C GLY A 201 -5.90 -3.20 12.16
N ALA A 202 -5.61 -1.97 12.63
CA ALA A 202 -4.62 -1.12 11.97
C ALA A 202 -3.22 -1.74 12.07
N ASP A 203 -2.35 -1.35 11.15
CA ASP A 203 -0.96 -1.76 11.19
C ASP A 203 -0.31 -1.39 12.54
N ALA A 204 0.28 -2.38 13.19
CA ALA A 204 1.01 -2.19 14.44
C ALA A 204 2.45 -1.68 14.21
N PHE A 205 2.96 -1.78 12.97
CA PHE A 205 4.34 -1.47 12.61
C PHE A 205 4.45 -0.63 11.32
N PRO A 206 3.89 0.59 11.25
CA PRO A 206 3.78 1.40 10.03
C PRO A 206 5.10 1.82 9.36
N SER A 207 6.20 1.22 9.69
CA SER A 207 7.52 1.46 9.10
C SER A 207 8.30 0.17 8.86
N GLU A 208 7.63 -0.98 9.00
CA GLU A 208 8.25 -2.31 8.88
C GLU A 208 7.40 -3.21 7.97
N PRO A 209 7.63 -3.19 6.64
CA PRO A 209 6.76 -3.82 5.64
C PRO A 209 6.69 -5.34 5.70
N THR A 210 7.22 -5.95 6.73
CA THR A 210 7.13 -7.39 6.94
C THR A 210 6.32 -7.77 8.17
N GLN A 211 5.85 -6.76 8.93
CA GLN A 211 5.06 -6.94 10.15
C GLN A 211 3.89 -5.95 10.18
N TRP A 212 2.69 -6.40 10.50
CA TRP A 212 1.48 -5.57 10.59
C TRP A 212 0.61 -5.84 11.84
N ALA A 213 0.88 -6.92 12.56
CA ALA A 213 0.10 -7.31 13.72
C ALA A 213 1.00 -7.54 14.95
N ASP A 214 0.49 -7.19 16.12
CA ASP A 214 1.11 -7.41 17.43
C ASP A 214 -0.03 -7.70 18.42
N GLN A 215 -0.34 -8.98 18.60
CA GLN A 215 -1.52 -9.41 19.32
C GLN A 215 -1.41 -9.21 20.84
N ASP A 216 -0.24 -9.35 21.40
CA ASP A 216 0.00 -9.21 22.84
C ASP A 216 0.63 -7.87 23.24
N SER A 217 0.96 -7.05 22.24
CA SER A 217 1.44 -5.68 22.39
C SER A 217 2.79 -5.58 23.09
N ASP A 218 3.74 -6.42 22.66
CA ASP A 218 5.10 -6.43 23.18
C ASP A 218 6.15 -5.84 22.23
N PHE A 219 5.73 -5.40 21.02
CA PHE A 219 6.54 -4.78 19.96
C PHE A 219 7.35 -5.77 19.10
N TYR A 220 7.00 -7.03 19.15
CA TYR A 220 7.44 -7.99 18.16
C TYR A 220 6.25 -8.37 17.26
N GLY A 221 6.51 -8.51 15.97
CA GLY A 221 5.43 -8.73 15.01
C GLY A 221 5.02 -10.19 14.88
N ASP A 222 3.73 -10.41 14.74
CA ASP A 222 3.15 -11.76 14.71
C ASP A 222 3.44 -12.54 13.40
N ASN A 223 3.93 -11.88 12.34
CA ASN A 223 4.28 -12.57 11.11
C ASN A 223 5.59 -13.37 11.28
N PRO A 224 5.54 -14.70 11.32
CA PRO A 224 6.73 -15.52 11.58
C PRO A 224 7.76 -15.49 10.44
N ALA A 225 7.42 -14.92 9.31
CA ALA A 225 8.32 -14.74 8.17
C ALA A 225 8.87 -13.31 8.06
N GLY A 226 8.40 -12.40 8.91
CA GLY A 226 8.83 -11.01 8.96
C GLY A 226 10.13 -10.82 9.76
N ASP A 227 10.67 -9.63 9.68
CA ASP A 227 11.81 -9.23 10.47
C ASP A 227 11.44 -9.16 11.95
N ARG A 228 12.33 -9.63 12.83
CA ARG A 228 12.13 -9.66 14.28
C ARG A 228 10.80 -10.29 14.70
N ALA A 229 10.42 -11.37 14.03
CA ALA A 229 9.19 -12.09 14.30
C ALA A 229 9.08 -12.52 15.77
N ASP A 230 7.90 -12.31 16.35
CA ASP A 230 7.58 -12.79 17.68
C ASP A 230 7.55 -14.33 17.73
N ALA A 231 8.27 -14.91 18.67
CA ALA A 231 8.24 -16.35 18.92
C ALA A 231 7.11 -16.76 19.87
N CYS A 232 6.46 -15.81 20.52
CA CYS A 232 5.39 -16.01 21.50
C CYS A 232 4.15 -15.09 21.26
N PRO A 233 3.55 -15.04 20.07
CA PRO A 233 2.63 -13.99 19.61
C PRO A 233 1.32 -13.84 20.39
N THR A 234 1.17 -14.48 21.51
CA THR A 234 -0.02 -14.40 22.39
C THR A 234 0.36 -14.22 23.85
N VAL A 235 1.65 -14.12 24.14
CA VAL A 235 2.16 -14.01 25.51
C VAL A 235 3.21 -12.93 25.52
N ARG A 236 2.85 -11.75 25.95
CA ARG A 236 3.72 -10.59 26.03
C ARG A 236 5.05 -10.91 26.71
N GLY A 237 6.15 -10.60 26.04
CA GLY A 237 7.47 -10.84 26.56
C GLY A 237 8.48 -9.75 26.27
N THR A 238 9.70 -9.94 26.79
CA THR A 238 10.78 -8.97 26.67
C THR A 238 12.09 -9.60 26.22
N SER A 239 12.10 -10.91 25.95
CA SER A 239 13.31 -11.61 25.51
C SER A 239 13.81 -11.10 24.16
N THR A 240 15.15 -10.99 24.06
CA THR A 240 15.81 -10.33 22.91
C THR A 240 16.94 -11.15 22.31
N VAL A 241 17.33 -12.25 22.94
CA VAL A 241 18.53 -13.00 22.57
C VAL A 241 18.21 -14.32 21.87
N ASP A 242 17.29 -15.10 22.42
CA ASP A 242 16.96 -16.44 21.92
C ASP A 242 15.65 -16.46 21.14
N ARG A 243 14.52 -16.23 21.79
CA ARG A 243 13.16 -16.19 21.24
C ARG A 243 12.59 -14.82 21.49
N LEU A 244 12.59 -14.01 20.44
CA LEU A 244 12.08 -12.63 20.54
C LEU A 244 10.62 -12.62 21.02
N GLY A 245 10.27 -11.68 21.89
CA GLY A 245 8.91 -11.48 22.36
C GLY A 245 8.40 -12.52 23.36
N CYS A 246 9.23 -13.42 23.85
CA CYS A 246 8.81 -14.37 24.86
C CYS A 246 9.03 -13.84 26.30
N GLU A 247 8.35 -14.46 27.28
CA GLU A 247 8.49 -14.09 28.68
C GLU A 247 9.96 -14.20 29.13
N ASP A 248 10.44 -13.16 29.78
CA ASP A 248 11.79 -13.00 30.33
C ASP A 248 11.64 -12.27 31.66
N SER A 249 11.61 -13.04 32.74
CA SER A 249 11.18 -12.53 34.05
C SER A 249 12.22 -11.66 34.74
N ASP A 250 13.51 -11.78 34.41
CA ASP A 250 14.59 -11.00 35.05
C ASP A 250 15.24 -9.98 34.11
N GLY A 251 14.92 -10.03 32.82
CA GLY A 251 15.34 -9.02 31.84
C GLY A 251 16.74 -9.20 31.32
N ASP A 252 17.29 -10.43 31.31
CA ASP A 252 18.61 -10.70 30.76
C ASP A 252 18.60 -10.95 29.23
N GLY A 253 17.43 -11.04 28.65
CA GLY A 253 17.18 -11.20 27.22
C GLY A 253 16.95 -12.65 26.80
N ILE A 254 17.05 -13.61 27.71
CA ILE A 254 16.83 -15.03 27.45
C ILE A 254 15.42 -15.40 27.93
N SER A 255 14.70 -16.18 27.12
CA SER A 255 13.31 -16.51 27.43
C SER A 255 13.19 -17.58 28.52
N ASP A 256 12.20 -17.40 29.40
CA ASP A 256 11.85 -18.34 30.44
C ASP A 256 11.48 -19.74 29.90
N GLU A 257 11.61 -20.77 30.71
CA GLU A 257 11.23 -22.14 30.38
C GLU A 257 9.69 -22.24 30.25
N THR A 258 9.24 -22.94 29.22
CA THR A 258 7.84 -23.29 28.98
C THR A 258 7.67 -24.79 28.73
N ASP A 259 6.43 -25.27 28.63
CA ASP A 259 6.17 -26.67 28.28
C ASP A 259 6.77 -27.11 26.93
N THR A 260 6.99 -26.16 26.02
CA THR A 260 7.51 -26.40 24.66
C THR A 260 8.91 -25.87 24.43
N TRP A 261 9.43 -25.07 25.30
CA TRP A 261 10.78 -24.51 25.28
C TRP A 261 11.45 -24.78 26.62
N THR A 262 12.38 -25.73 26.65
CA THR A 262 12.96 -26.27 27.86
C THR A 262 14.43 -25.86 28.01
N LEU A 263 14.97 -26.05 29.21
CA LEU A 263 16.43 -25.83 29.47
C LEU A 263 17.32 -26.60 28.49
N ALA A 264 16.90 -27.78 28.02
CA ALA A 264 17.65 -28.55 27.03
C ALA A 264 17.64 -27.93 25.63
N GLN A 265 16.73 -27.04 25.38
CA GLN A 265 16.59 -26.32 24.10
C GLN A 265 17.19 -24.91 24.15
N GLY A 266 17.52 -24.42 25.35
CA GLY A 266 18.18 -23.13 25.54
C GLY A 266 17.39 -22.13 26.38
N ALA A 267 16.31 -22.55 27.04
CA ALA A 267 15.56 -21.71 27.96
C ALA A 267 16.43 -21.24 29.13
N ASP A 268 16.06 -20.11 29.73
CA ASP A 268 16.73 -19.58 30.92
C ASP A 268 16.70 -20.58 32.09
N ALA A 269 17.85 -20.89 32.62
CA ALA A 269 18.01 -21.76 33.76
C ALA A 269 17.91 -21.02 35.11
N CYS A 270 17.89 -19.70 35.10
CA CYS A 270 17.84 -18.83 36.28
C CYS A 270 16.79 -17.71 36.15
N PRO A 271 15.52 -17.94 35.75
CA PRO A 271 14.55 -16.96 35.29
C PRO A 271 14.15 -15.86 36.30
N LEU A 272 14.77 -15.79 37.44
CA LEU A 272 14.54 -14.76 38.47
C LEU A 272 15.84 -14.05 38.88
N ALA A 273 16.94 -14.30 38.20
CA ALA A 273 18.25 -13.79 38.56
C ALA A 273 19.10 -13.51 37.32
N TYR A 274 19.03 -12.27 36.85
CA TYR A 274 19.77 -11.76 35.69
C TYR A 274 21.15 -12.40 35.54
N GLY A 275 21.46 -12.98 34.42
CA GLY A 275 22.70 -13.64 34.12
C GLY A 275 23.22 -13.49 32.71
N THR A 276 24.45 -13.92 32.48
CA THR A 276 25.12 -13.82 31.18
C THR A 276 25.82 -15.13 30.78
N SER A 277 25.69 -16.18 31.59
CA SER A 277 26.29 -17.47 31.29
C SER A 277 25.62 -18.15 30.06
N THR A 278 26.43 -18.83 29.26
CA THR A 278 25.97 -19.49 28.03
C THR A 278 26.56 -20.89 27.83
N ALA A 279 27.52 -21.29 28.63
CA ALA A 279 28.27 -22.54 28.42
C ALA A 279 27.72 -23.75 29.19
N ASP A 280 27.22 -23.55 30.41
CA ASP A 280 26.67 -24.59 31.27
C ASP A 280 25.18 -24.42 31.51
N ARG A 281 24.76 -23.39 32.23
CA ARG A 281 23.38 -22.98 32.45
C ARG A 281 23.16 -21.61 31.79
N ILE A 282 22.36 -21.56 30.79
CA ILE A 282 22.05 -20.34 30.07
C ILE A 282 21.26 -19.39 30.98
N GLY A 283 21.56 -18.08 30.97
CA GLY A 283 20.83 -17.05 31.73
C GLY A 283 21.20 -17.00 33.23
N CYS A 284 22.20 -17.69 33.69
CA CYS A 284 22.60 -17.60 35.09
C CYS A 284 23.74 -16.60 35.32
N ALA A 285 23.91 -16.19 36.60
CA ALA A 285 24.97 -15.25 36.95
C ALA A 285 26.34 -15.77 36.55
N ASP A 286 27.13 -14.91 35.92
CA ASP A 286 28.51 -15.14 35.49
C ASP A 286 29.28 -13.87 35.84
N THR A 287 30.02 -13.92 36.94
CA THR A 287 30.64 -12.72 37.54
C THR A 287 31.86 -12.23 36.76
N ASP A 288 32.62 -13.11 36.14
CA ASP A 288 33.86 -12.74 35.45
C ASP A 288 33.76 -12.78 33.92
N GLY A 289 32.63 -13.28 33.37
CA GLY A 289 32.32 -13.22 31.95
C GLY A 289 33.00 -14.31 31.12
N ASP A 290 33.29 -15.47 31.71
CA ASP A 290 33.88 -16.59 31.00
C ASP A 290 32.84 -17.54 30.37
N ASN A 291 31.56 -17.22 30.52
CA ASN A 291 30.36 -17.92 30.08
C ASN A 291 29.95 -19.13 30.94
N TYR A 292 30.64 -19.45 31.99
CA TYR A 292 30.22 -20.46 32.97
C TYR A 292 29.51 -19.80 34.14
N SER A 293 28.45 -20.45 34.61
CA SER A 293 27.66 -19.87 35.70
C SER A 293 28.35 -19.97 37.06
N ASP A 294 28.16 -18.92 37.85
CA ASP A 294 28.62 -18.91 39.27
C ASP A 294 28.00 -20.09 40.04
N PRO A 295 28.73 -20.67 41.03
CA PRO A 295 28.17 -21.74 41.83
C PRO A 295 27.06 -21.25 42.75
N THR A 296 25.99 -22.04 42.85
CA THR A 296 24.86 -21.80 43.74
C THR A 296 24.73 -23.00 44.72
N PRO A 297 23.90 -22.90 45.79
CA PRO A 297 23.66 -24.04 46.69
C PRO A 297 23.13 -25.29 46.01
N ASP A 298 22.39 -25.11 44.91
CA ASP A 298 21.71 -26.19 44.17
C ASP A 298 22.50 -26.66 42.93
N TYR A 299 23.47 -25.85 42.48
CA TYR A 299 24.36 -26.15 41.36
C TYR A 299 25.78 -25.70 41.66
N GLY A 300 26.60 -26.63 42.08
CA GLY A 300 27.97 -26.35 42.48
C GLY A 300 29.01 -26.81 41.45
N ILE A 301 30.27 -26.67 41.83
CA ILE A 301 31.42 -27.01 40.98
C ILE A 301 31.41 -28.48 40.52
N GLU A 302 30.89 -29.40 41.36
CA GLU A 302 30.79 -30.81 41.00
C GLU A 302 29.73 -31.09 39.91
N GLN A 303 28.76 -30.18 39.72
CA GLN A 303 27.74 -30.24 38.68
C GLN A 303 28.15 -29.50 37.41
N GLY A 304 29.26 -28.71 37.43
CA GLY A 304 29.78 -28.00 36.29
C GLY A 304 29.80 -26.49 36.42
N ALA A 305 29.39 -25.92 37.57
CA ALA A 305 29.52 -24.50 37.83
C ALA A 305 30.99 -24.04 37.86
N ASP A 306 31.20 -22.76 37.57
CA ASP A 306 32.53 -22.16 37.57
C ASP A 306 33.24 -22.37 38.92
N ALA A 307 34.43 -22.91 38.85
CA ALA A 307 35.26 -23.13 40.01
C ALA A 307 36.05 -21.89 40.47
N TYR A 308 36.09 -20.85 39.63
CA TYR A 308 36.88 -19.63 39.83
C TYR A 308 36.09 -18.36 39.43
N PRO A 309 34.96 -18.03 40.03
CA PRO A 309 34.04 -16.98 39.62
C PRO A 309 34.57 -15.54 39.58
N GLN A 310 35.87 -15.34 39.55
CA GLN A 310 36.56 -14.05 39.44
C GLN A 310 37.79 -14.13 38.54
N ASP A 311 37.98 -15.23 37.82
CA ASP A 311 39.12 -15.44 36.93
C ASP A 311 38.64 -15.93 35.55
N PRO A 312 38.38 -15.02 34.59
CA PRO A 312 37.77 -15.32 33.30
C PRO A 312 38.62 -16.21 32.39
N THR A 313 39.67 -16.77 32.89
CA THR A 313 40.56 -17.69 32.18
C THR A 313 40.47 -19.13 32.68
N ARG A 314 39.65 -19.38 33.72
CA ARG A 314 39.62 -20.67 34.43
C ARG A 314 38.23 -20.95 34.99
N TRP A 315 37.60 -22.04 34.56
CA TRP A 315 36.28 -22.49 35.05
C TRP A 315 36.25 -23.91 35.62
N ILE A 316 37.32 -24.71 35.44
CA ILE A 316 37.40 -26.10 35.89
C ILE A 316 38.53 -26.25 36.92
N LEU A 317 38.24 -26.97 38.00
CA LEU A 317 39.31 -27.40 38.93
C LEU A 317 40.27 -28.33 38.17
N GLU A 318 41.55 -27.95 38.09
CA GLU A 318 42.56 -28.89 37.65
C GLU A 318 42.55 -30.09 38.57
N PRO A 319 42.60 -31.33 38.06
CA PRO A 319 42.72 -32.49 38.87
C PRO A 319 44.04 -32.36 39.66
N LYS A 320 43.98 -32.43 41.01
CA LYS A 320 45.20 -32.51 41.85
C LYS A 320 46.00 -33.65 41.31
N GLU A 321 47.15 -33.37 40.75
CA GLU A 321 48.16 -34.42 40.54
C GLU A 321 48.46 -35.06 41.90
N ASP A 322 47.97 -36.27 42.11
CA ASP A 322 48.29 -37.04 43.29
C ASP A 322 49.81 -37.25 43.31
N GLU A 323 50.51 -36.58 44.22
CA GLU A 323 51.98 -36.75 44.43
C GLU A 323 52.40 -38.22 44.69
N THR A 324 51.44 -39.11 44.84
CA THR A 324 51.63 -40.55 44.98
C THR A 324 52.01 -41.29 43.68
N PHE A 325 51.81 -40.65 42.50
CA PHE A 325 52.17 -41.31 41.26
C PHE A 325 53.66 -41.36 40.97
N PHE A 326 54.48 -40.42 41.51
CA PHE A 326 55.92 -40.42 41.29
C PHE A 326 56.67 -41.40 42.12
N ALA A 327 56.14 -41.95 43.24
CA ALA A 327 56.80 -42.97 44.05
C ALA A 327 56.80 -44.36 43.41
N SER A 328 55.92 -44.67 42.48
CA SER A 328 55.82 -45.97 41.81
C SER A 328 56.48 -46.05 40.42
N THR A 329 56.83 -44.91 39.81
CA THR A 329 57.38 -44.85 38.45
C THR A 329 58.88 -45.27 38.41
N ASN A 330 59.59 -45.12 39.47
CA ASN A 330 61.01 -45.58 39.52
C ASN A 330 61.19 -47.12 39.55
N ALA A 331 60.13 -47.85 39.88
CA ALA A 331 60.13 -49.33 39.84
C ALA A 331 59.77 -49.87 38.44
N LEU A 332 59.09 -49.11 37.63
CA LEU A 332 58.65 -49.52 36.30
C LEU A 332 59.66 -49.18 35.19
N ILE A 333 60.51 -48.21 35.36
CA ILE A 333 61.53 -47.82 34.38
C ILE A 333 62.57 -48.93 34.19
N GLY A 334 62.89 -49.68 35.27
CA GLY A 334 63.84 -50.79 35.21
C GLY A 334 63.35 -51.98 34.35
N THR A 335 62.04 -52.25 34.35
CA THR A 335 61.42 -53.34 33.59
C THR A 335 61.07 -52.95 32.15
N GLY A 336 60.74 -51.67 31.91
CA GLY A 336 60.39 -51.11 30.56
C GLY A 336 61.58 -51.09 29.60
N VAL A 337 62.78 -50.77 30.09
CA VAL A 337 63.97 -50.72 29.25
C VAL A 337 64.41 -52.16 28.85
N GLY A 338 64.23 -53.15 29.74
CA GLY A 338 64.49 -54.55 29.39
C GLY A 338 63.58 -55.11 28.30
N LEU A 339 62.31 -54.71 28.35
CA LEU A 339 61.27 -55.14 27.36
C LEU A 339 61.40 -54.44 25.98
N LEU A 340 61.83 -53.19 25.98
CA LEU A 340 62.12 -52.45 24.72
C LEU A 340 63.39 -53.00 24.05
N LEU A 341 64.42 -53.34 24.79
CA LEU A 341 65.60 -53.98 24.22
C LEU A 341 65.28 -55.37 23.67
N ALA A 342 64.44 -56.16 24.33
CA ALA A 342 63.97 -57.44 23.82
C ALA A 342 63.14 -57.28 22.52
N LEU A 343 62.26 -56.31 22.42
CA LEU A 343 61.47 -56.05 21.19
C LEU A 343 62.34 -55.55 20.03
N VAL A 344 63.37 -54.75 20.30
CA VAL A 344 64.31 -54.32 19.22
C VAL A 344 65.14 -55.51 18.75
N VAL A 345 65.57 -56.43 19.61
CA VAL A 345 66.26 -57.64 19.18
C VAL A 345 65.32 -58.58 18.38
N ILE A 346 64.13 -58.78 18.82
CA ILE A 346 63.12 -59.54 18.09
C ILE A 346 62.81 -58.88 16.74
N GLY A 347 62.68 -57.57 16.66
CA GLY A 347 62.48 -56.79 15.42
C GLY A 347 63.64 -56.92 14.43
N LEU A 348 64.88 -56.98 14.91
CA LEU A 348 66.05 -57.18 14.09
C LEU A 348 66.17 -58.64 13.59
N ILE A 349 65.69 -59.60 14.34
CA ILE A 349 65.66 -61.01 13.95
C ILE A 349 64.57 -61.25 12.90
N MET A 350 63.40 -60.58 13.05
CA MET A 350 62.34 -60.67 12.06
C MET A 350 62.66 -59.96 10.74
N ARG A 351 63.42 -58.88 10.76
CA ARG A 351 63.84 -58.14 9.54
C ARG A 351 64.83 -58.95 8.69
N ARG A 352 65.45 -59.99 9.23
CA ARG A 352 66.33 -60.92 8.47
C ARG A 352 65.62 -62.09 7.81
N ARG A 353 64.34 -62.30 8.03
CA ARG A 353 63.59 -63.44 7.53
C ARG A 353 62.36 -63.17 6.59
N GLY A 354 62.19 -61.95 6.17
CA GLY A 354 61.02 -61.61 5.30
C GLY A 354 61.45 -61.22 3.92
N GLY A 355 61.49 -62.13 3.00
CA GLY A 355 61.51 -61.88 1.57
C GLY A 355 60.08 -61.47 1.08
N LYS A 356 60.07 -60.54 0.18
CA LYS A 356 59.11 -60.23 -0.87
C LYS A 356 57.71 -60.91 -0.82
N ASP A 357 56.68 -60.08 -0.65
CA ASP A 357 55.52 -60.15 -1.53
C ASP A 357 54.84 -58.77 -1.55
N THR A 358 54.84 -58.20 -2.76
CA THR A 358 54.12 -57.00 -3.13
C THR A 358 52.67 -57.37 -3.42
N THR A 359 51.73 -56.91 -2.64
CA THR A 359 50.35 -56.76 -3.10
C THR A 359 49.91 -55.32 -2.93
N GLU A 360 49.82 -54.74 -4.05
CA GLU A 360 49.28 -53.39 -4.34
C GLU A 360 47.79 -53.37 -3.94
N TRP A 361 47.42 -52.53 -3.00
CA TRP A 361 46.04 -52.20 -2.72
C TRP A 361 45.67 -50.95 -3.49
N THR A 362 44.95 -51.14 -4.57
CA THR A 362 44.28 -50.08 -5.30
C THR A 362 43.07 -49.61 -4.53
N VAL A 363 43.05 -48.33 -4.17
CA VAL A 363 41.89 -47.64 -3.63
C VAL A 363 40.98 -47.30 -4.81
N PRO A 364 39.69 -47.71 -4.79
CA PRO A 364 38.75 -47.24 -5.81
C PRO A 364 38.42 -45.76 -5.60
N ALA A 365 38.76 -44.93 -6.56
CA ALA A 365 38.30 -43.58 -6.67
C ALA A 365 36.79 -43.61 -7.03
N GLY A 366 36.00 -42.83 -6.25
CA GLY A 366 34.64 -42.59 -6.68
C GLY A 366 33.64 -42.30 -5.58
N ALA A 367 33.65 -41.11 -5.04
CA ALA A 367 32.43 -40.40 -4.64
C ALA A 367 32.72 -38.90 -4.66
N GLY A 368 32.37 -38.28 -5.71
CA GLY A 368 32.47 -36.84 -5.86
C GLY A 368 31.49 -36.11 -4.91
N THR A 369 32.05 -35.23 -4.12
CA THR A 369 31.27 -34.20 -3.44
C THR A 369 30.87 -33.14 -4.47
N GLY A 370 29.66 -33.26 -5.00
CA GLY A 370 29.04 -32.23 -5.82
C GLY A 370 28.58 -31.07 -4.94
N THR A 371 29.31 -29.99 -4.98
CA THR A 371 28.76 -28.69 -4.59
C THR A 371 27.71 -28.27 -5.59
N PRO A 372 26.51 -27.77 -5.17
CA PRO A 372 25.56 -27.19 -6.10
C PRO A 372 26.15 -25.90 -6.69
N GLY A 373 26.47 -25.91 -7.97
CA GLY A 373 26.84 -24.71 -8.70
C GLY A 373 25.61 -23.83 -8.85
N PHE A 374 25.75 -22.59 -8.42
CA PHE A 374 24.81 -21.52 -8.78
C PHE A 374 24.83 -21.36 -10.29
N ALA A 375 23.65 -21.56 -10.92
CA ALA A 375 23.47 -21.25 -12.33
C ALA A 375 23.60 -19.74 -12.53
N ALA A 376 24.46 -19.36 -13.48
CA ALA A 376 24.59 -17.99 -13.93
C ALA A 376 23.25 -17.46 -14.48
N PRO A 377 22.89 -16.18 -14.28
CA PRO A 377 21.67 -15.62 -14.81
C PRO A 377 21.74 -15.60 -16.36
N VAL A 378 20.67 -16.09 -16.97
CA VAL A 378 20.46 -16.02 -18.41
C VAL A 378 20.35 -14.54 -18.82
N ALA A 379 21.16 -14.12 -19.77
CA ALA A 379 21.12 -12.77 -20.33
C ALA A 379 19.76 -12.54 -21.00
N MET A 380 19.04 -11.52 -20.55
CA MET A 380 17.86 -10.99 -21.24
C MET A 380 18.28 -10.31 -22.56
N PRO A 381 17.48 -10.40 -23.63
CA PRO A 381 17.74 -9.69 -24.85
C PRO A 381 17.66 -8.16 -24.65
N ASP A 382 18.63 -7.48 -25.20
CA ASP A 382 18.79 -6.03 -25.22
C ASP A 382 17.64 -5.40 -26.03
N PHE A 383 16.69 -4.76 -25.35
CA PHE A 383 15.74 -3.85 -25.98
C PHE A 383 16.39 -2.47 -26.07
N GLY A 384 16.82 -2.14 -27.27
CA GLY A 384 17.44 -0.87 -27.60
C GLY A 384 16.68 0.32 -27.00
N ALA A 385 17.38 1.09 -26.20
CA ALA A 385 16.91 2.33 -25.64
C ALA A 385 16.64 3.35 -26.76
N GLN A 386 15.37 3.70 -26.97
CA GLN A 386 15.02 4.91 -27.72
C GLN A 386 15.29 6.14 -26.84
N PRO A 387 15.83 7.23 -27.38
CA PRO A 387 16.07 8.44 -26.61
C PRO A 387 14.73 9.09 -26.26
N VAL A 388 14.44 9.18 -24.97
CA VAL A 388 13.31 9.95 -24.44
C VAL A 388 13.64 11.43 -24.65
N SER A 389 12.85 12.10 -25.49
CA SER A 389 12.88 13.55 -25.64
C SER A 389 12.47 14.22 -24.33
N GLN A 390 13.32 15.08 -23.79
CA GLN A 390 13.01 15.93 -22.63
C GLN A 390 11.76 16.77 -22.90
N PRO A 391 10.82 16.88 -21.94
CA PRO A 391 9.75 17.86 -22.02
C PRO A 391 10.32 19.27 -21.91
N ALA A 392 9.84 20.15 -22.75
CA ALA A 392 10.18 21.56 -22.75
C ALA A 392 9.82 22.22 -21.41
N ALA A 393 10.70 23.07 -20.91
CA ALA A 393 10.51 23.83 -19.69
C ALA A 393 9.26 24.70 -19.79
N HIS A 394 8.33 24.52 -18.86
CA HIS A 394 7.19 25.43 -18.67
C HIS A 394 7.69 26.78 -18.15
N PRO A 395 7.12 27.92 -18.60
CA PRO A 395 7.45 29.23 -18.06
C PRO A 395 7.00 29.34 -16.60
N ALA A 396 7.87 29.91 -15.77
CA ALA A 396 7.66 30.14 -14.35
C ALA A 396 6.37 30.96 -14.11
N TYR A 397 5.45 30.39 -13.33
CA TYR A 397 4.30 31.13 -12.80
C TYR A 397 4.82 32.15 -11.78
N ALA A 398 4.38 33.39 -11.95
CA ALA A 398 4.63 34.48 -11.01
C ALA A 398 3.99 34.15 -9.64
N ALA A 399 4.73 34.46 -8.56
CA ALA A 399 4.25 34.27 -7.19
C ALA A 399 2.93 35.01 -6.95
N PRO A 400 1.98 34.41 -6.20
CA PRO A 400 0.73 35.05 -5.85
C PRO A 400 0.99 36.24 -4.91
N VAL A 401 0.37 37.36 -5.22
CA VAL A 401 0.36 38.57 -4.40
C VAL A 401 -0.36 38.27 -3.09
N ALA A 402 0.25 38.64 -1.95
CA ALA A 402 -0.32 38.48 -0.63
C ALA A 402 -1.70 39.21 -0.54
N MET A 403 -2.74 38.43 -0.18
CA MET A 403 -4.03 38.99 0.17
C MET A 403 -3.98 39.62 1.55
N PRO A 404 -4.70 40.74 1.81
CA PRO A 404 -4.75 41.39 3.10
C PRO A 404 -5.57 40.57 4.11
N ASP A 405 -5.07 40.60 5.33
CA ASP A 405 -5.55 40.02 6.58
C ASP A 405 -7.01 40.37 6.86
N PHE A 406 -7.93 39.40 6.82
CA PHE A 406 -9.30 39.57 7.27
C PHE A 406 -9.53 38.74 8.54
N ASN A 407 -9.60 39.47 9.67
CA ASN A 407 -10.19 39.11 10.97
C ASN A 407 -9.50 37.98 11.76
N ALA A 408 -8.72 38.42 12.73
CA ALA A 408 -8.39 37.64 13.91
C ALA A 408 -9.67 37.25 14.68
N GLN A 409 -10.16 36.04 14.46
CA GLN A 409 -11.05 35.36 15.41
C GLN A 409 -10.20 34.72 16.51
N PRO A 410 -10.70 34.60 17.76
CA PRO A 410 -9.96 33.95 18.83
C PRO A 410 -9.67 32.49 18.41
N VAL A 411 -8.39 32.13 18.45
CA VAL A 411 -7.91 30.75 18.21
C VAL A 411 -8.52 29.89 19.28
N VAL A 412 -9.56 29.15 18.95
CA VAL A 412 -9.94 27.95 19.69
C VAL A 412 -8.74 27.02 19.51
N ALA A 413 -8.09 26.63 20.61
CA ALA A 413 -7.00 25.66 20.54
C ALA A 413 -7.47 24.45 19.77
N GLN A 414 -6.86 24.16 18.62
CA GLN A 414 -7.11 22.92 17.91
C GLN A 414 -6.76 21.78 18.87
N PRO A 415 -7.55 20.70 18.90
CA PRO A 415 -7.17 19.48 19.60
C PRO A 415 -5.76 19.09 19.16
N ASP A 416 -4.90 18.76 20.09
CA ASP A 416 -3.57 18.23 19.82
C ASP A 416 -3.67 16.70 19.75
N PRO A 417 -3.78 16.10 18.56
CA PRO A 417 -4.01 14.68 18.40
C PRO A 417 -2.89 13.84 19.03
N ALA A 418 -1.65 14.34 18.98
CA ALA A 418 -0.51 13.68 19.59
C ALA A 418 -0.64 13.59 21.11
N ARG A 419 -1.11 14.66 21.72
CA ARG A 419 -1.30 14.71 23.17
C ARG A 419 -2.49 13.87 23.64
N ASP A 420 -3.54 13.83 22.84
CA ASP A 420 -4.72 13.01 23.14
C ASP A 420 -4.38 11.53 23.03
N TYR A 421 -3.62 11.13 22.01
CA TYR A 421 -3.11 9.77 21.86
C TYR A 421 -2.19 9.37 23.04
N TYR A 422 -1.22 10.21 23.38
CA TYR A 422 -0.36 9.99 24.55
C TYR A 422 -1.17 9.80 25.85
N ASN A 423 -2.18 10.65 26.08
CA ASN A 423 -3.03 10.55 27.26
C ASN A 423 -3.87 9.27 27.25
N SER A 424 -4.27 8.77 26.08
CA SER A 424 -5.01 7.52 25.97
C SER A 424 -4.13 6.31 26.33
N LEU A 425 -2.87 6.32 25.95
CA LEU A 425 -1.90 5.28 26.33
C LEU A 425 -1.67 5.25 27.85
N LEU A 426 -1.49 6.43 28.46
CA LEU A 426 -1.40 6.51 29.92
C LEU A 426 -2.66 6.00 30.63
N ALA A 427 -3.85 6.28 30.07
CA ALA A 427 -5.11 5.81 30.62
C ALA A 427 -5.29 4.27 30.49
N GLN A 428 -4.63 3.65 29.50
CA GLN A 428 -4.56 2.22 29.30
C GLN A 428 -3.50 1.52 30.17
N GLY A 429 -2.70 2.32 30.92
CA GLY A 429 -1.74 1.79 31.89
C GLY A 429 -0.30 1.69 31.37
N TYR A 430 -0.02 2.23 30.20
CA TYR A 430 1.35 2.26 29.66
C TYR A 430 2.25 3.14 30.56
N PRO A 431 3.51 2.75 30.81
CA PRO A 431 4.49 3.60 31.44
C PRO A 431 4.74 4.87 30.62
N HIS A 432 5.09 5.98 31.29
CA HIS A 432 5.35 7.27 30.64
C HIS A 432 6.31 7.17 29.45
N ASP A 433 7.41 6.45 29.61
CA ASP A 433 8.47 6.36 28.59
C ASP A 433 7.99 5.56 27.34
N ASP A 434 7.16 4.55 27.56
CA ASP A 434 6.54 3.79 26.49
C ASP A 434 5.47 4.59 25.78
N ALA A 435 4.61 5.30 26.51
CA ALA A 435 3.61 6.19 25.94
C ALA A 435 4.25 7.32 25.10
N VAL A 436 5.39 7.87 25.52
CA VAL A 436 6.17 8.84 24.73
C VAL A 436 6.68 8.20 23.45
N ARG A 437 7.29 7.02 23.55
CA ARG A 437 7.87 6.31 22.39
C ARG A 437 6.79 5.97 21.36
N TYR A 438 5.64 5.46 21.78
CA TYR A 438 4.51 5.20 20.91
C TYR A 438 3.98 6.45 20.24
N THR A 439 3.80 7.51 21.02
CA THR A 439 3.32 8.77 20.46
C THR A 439 4.31 9.35 19.45
N GLN A 440 5.61 9.21 19.67
CA GLN A 440 6.64 9.65 18.72
C GLN A 440 6.68 8.81 17.44
N GLN A 441 6.25 7.57 17.48
CA GLN A 441 6.17 6.72 16.32
C GLN A 441 5.12 7.24 15.31
N TYR A 442 3.98 7.72 15.82
CA TYR A 442 2.90 8.25 14.98
C TYR A 442 2.95 9.78 14.82
N PHE A 443 3.54 10.48 15.75
CA PHE A 443 3.65 11.94 15.77
C PHE A 443 5.10 12.35 16.00
N GLN A 444 5.92 12.29 14.95
CA GLN A 444 7.39 12.47 15.00
C GLN A 444 7.87 13.75 15.69
N GLN A 445 7.01 14.76 15.86
CA GLN A 445 7.34 16.01 16.54
C GLN A 445 6.89 16.07 18.02
N PHE A 446 6.29 15.00 18.53
CA PHE A 446 5.85 14.95 19.92
C PHE A 446 7.04 14.95 20.89
N GLN A 447 7.01 15.86 21.85
CA GLN A 447 8.05 15.98 22.90
C GLN A 447 7.36 15.83 24.26
N GLY A 448 6.97 14.67 24.66
CA GLY A 448 6.42 14.17 25.91
C GLY A 448 5.86 15.16 26.92
#